data_7272510ccb8329f1d310de237c7cc302
#
_entry.id   7272510ccb8329f1d310de237c7cc302
#
_cell.length_a   1.000
_cell.length_b   1.000
_cell.length_c   1.000
_cell.angle_alpha   90.00
_cell.angle_beta   90.00
_cell.angle_gamma   90.00
#
_symmetry.space_group_name_H-M   'P 1'
#
loop_
_entity.id
_entity.type
_entity.pdbx_description
1 polymer ?
#
loop_
_entity_poly.entity_id
_entity_poly.type
_entity_poly.pdbx_seq_one_letter_code
_entity_poly.pdbx_strand_id
1 'polypeptide(L)'
;VGNHQPVGVIAAQSVGEPGTQLTLRTFHNSGVAGGDITQGLPRVEELFEARTPKGQAFVTEIAGLVDVWEDGKKYIVQVTPESGKVERLPLDGRTIVVKAGSSVKAGDVLATGEGDTRPLIAPFDGVVEAAEDTLVIAAEAGAPARYEIPGTMQLVVKANDVVEAGDRLTAGSLNLHDLMRLKGVEATQRYIINEVLRIYAAQGQDVADKHLEIIVRQMFSRVQIEDAGDSDFVTGDIVSKAAVVNTNKQLAADGKNLISYTQLLLGITKVSIWSDSWLSAASFQDTTRVLINAAVSGRADHLHGLKENVIIGRKIPVGTGAVEEMETDEPSEDEFADSQEEELIMAA
;
A
#
# COMPACT_ATOMS: atom_id res chain seq x y z
N VAL A 1 -23.60 4.77 1.87
CA VAL A 1 -23.27 5.20 3.23
C VAL A 1 -23.53 6.70 3.30
N GLY A 2 -24.37 7.13 4.26
CA GLY A 2 -24.65 8.57 4.47
C GLY A 2 -23.47 9.29 5.13
N ASN A 3 -23.47 10.62 5.05
CA ASN A 3 -22.50 11.43 5.78
C ASN A 3 -22.66 11.21 7.30
N HIS A 4 -21.60 11.41 8.05
CA HIS A 4 -21.56 11.32 9.52
C HIS A 4 -21.94 9.93 10.10
N GLN A 5 -21.77 8.84 9.35
CA GLN A 5 -21.91 7.49 9.88
C GLN A 5 -20.57 6.99 10.44
N PRO A 6 -20.54 6.31 11.62
CA PRO A 6 -19.32 5.79 12.23
C PRO A 6 -18.88 4.48 11.55
N VAL A 7 -18.54 4.54 10.26
CA VAL A 7 -18.25 3.38 9.41
C VAL A 7 -17.12 2.49 9.93
N GLY A 8 -16.13 3.07 10.62
CA GLY A 8 -15.02 2.31 11.23
C GLY A 8 -15.49 1.43 12.38
N VAL A 9 -16.40 1.94 13.24
CA VAL A 9 -16.99 1.17 14.34
C VAL A 9 -17.87 0.06 13.78
N ILE A 10 -18.70 0.37 12.78
CA ILE A 10 -19.56 -0.62 12.11
C ILE A 10 -18.71 -1.72 11.47
N ALA A 11 -17.62 -1.37 10.78
CA ALA A 11 -16.71 -2.35 10.19
C ALA A 11 -16.06 -3.24 11.25
N ALA A 12 -15.53 -2.65 12.33
CA ALA A 12 -14.91 -3.40 13.43
C ALA A 12 -15.90 -4.38 14.09
N GLN A 13 -17.14 -3.96 14.33
CA GLN A 13 -18.19 -4.82 14.89
C GLN A 13 -18.59 -5.94 13.94
N SER A 14 -18.76 -5.62 12.65
CA SER A 14 -19.16 -6.60 11.63
C SER A 14 -18.12 -7.68 11.37
N VAL A 15 -16.83 -7.37 11.54
CA VAL A 15 -15.73 -8.32 11.43
C VAL A 15 -15.48 -9.03 12.75
N GLY A 16 -15.66 -8.35 13.89
CA GLY A 16 -15.39 -8.89 15.23
C GLY A 16 -16.47 -9.83 15.75
N GLU A 17 -17.74 -9.60 15.43
CA GLU A 17 -18.85 -10.43 15.89
C GLU A 17 -18.67 -11.91 15.47
N PRO A 18 -18.45 -12.24 14.19
CA PRO A 18 -18.23 -13.63 13.81
C PRO A 18 -16.91 -14.21 14.35
N GLY A 19 -15.96 -13.38 14.75
CA GLY A 19 -14.67 -13.79 15.30
C GLY A 19 -14.80 -14.68 16.54
N THR A 20 -15.77 -14.39 17.43
CA THR A 20 -16.07 -15.21 18.60
C THR A 20 -16.57 -16.61 18.22
N GLN A 21 -17.32 -16.74 17.14
CA GLN A 21 -17.80 -18.01 16.63
C GLN A 21 -16.67 -18.82 15.94
N LEU A 22 -15.73 -18.13 15.29
CA LEU A 22 -14.53 -18.72 14.69
C LEU A 22 -13.63 -19.38 15.74
N THR A 23 -13.43 -18.75 16.90
CA THR A 23 -12.63 -19.31 18.01
C THR A 23 -13.23 -20.60 18.57
N LEU A 24 -14.54 -20.67 18.70
CA LEU A 24 -15.23 -21.86 19.22
C LEU A 24 -15.14 -23.07 18.27
N ARG A 25 -15.03 -22.86 16.96
CA ARG A 25 -15.00 -23.94 15.96
C ARG A 25 -13.61 -24.45 15.62
N THR A 26 -12.55 -23.67 15.80
CA THR A 26 -11.16 -24.08 15.48
C THR A 26 -10.61 -25.15 16.42
N PHE A 27 -11.18 -25.34 17.62
CA PHE A 27 -10.76 -26.40 18.54
C PHE A 27 -11.10 -27.82 18.05
N HIS A 28 -11.94 -27.99 17.02
CA HIS A 28 -12.41 -29.31 16.59
C HIS A 28 -11.74 -29.85 15.31
N ASN A 29 -10.90 -29.06 14.61
CA ASN A 29 -10.32 -29.44 13.30
C ASN A 29 -8.80 -29.69 13.31
N SER A 30 -8.19 -29.99 14.45
CA SER A 30 -6.74 -30.29 14.58
C SER A 30 -6.33 -31.70 14.13
N GLY A 31 -6.92 -32.22 13.08
CA GLY A 31 -6.72 -33.60 12.63
C GLY A 31 -6.15 -33.82 11.23
N VAL A 32 -5.78 -32.79 10.48
CA VAL A 32 -5.17 -32.99 9.14
C VAL A 32 -3.69 -32.69 9.19
N ALA A 33 -2.89 -33.73 9.09
CA ALA A 33 -1.44 -33.69 8.95
C ALA A 33 -1.08 -32.97 7.64
N GLY A 34 -0.52 -31.81 7.74
CA GLY A 34 -0.02 -31.07 6.59
C GLY A 34 0.41 -29.66 6.95
N GLY A 35 1.66 -29.51 7.42
CA GLY A 35 2.36 -28.25 7.51
C GLY A 35 1.78 -27.22 8.51
N ASP A 36 2.66 -26.52 9.14
CA ASP A 36 2.47 -25.44 10.14
C ASP A 36 1.73 -24.20 9.55
N ILE A 37 0.64 -24.42 8.82
CA ILE A 37 -0.16 -23.36 8.19
C ILE A 37 -1.17 -22.87 9.22
N THR A 38 -1.00 -21.63 9.65
CA THR A 38 -1.94 -20.95 10.53
C THR A 38 -3.31 -20.83 9.84
N GLN A 39 -4.37 -21.37 10.45
CA GLN A 39 -5.71 -21.39 9.90
C GLN A 39 -6.70 -20.68 10.84
N GLY A 40 -7.82 -20.23 10.30
CA GLY A 40 -8.88 -19.58 11.07
C GLY A 40 -8.51 -18.20 11.61
N LEU A 41 -8.98 -17.88 12.81
CA LEU A 41 -8.80 -16.56 13.42
C LEU A 41 -7.34 -16.13 13.60
N PRO A 42 -6.39 -17.01 14.01
CA PRO A 42 -4.98 -16.63 14.07
C PRO A 42 -4.42 -16.15 12.71
N ARG A 43 -4.92 -16.69 11.60
CA ARG A 43 -4.52 -16.22 10.25
C ARG A 43 -5.10 -14.85 9.94
N VAL A 44 -6.32 -14.56 10.35
CA VAL A 44 -6.92 -13.23 10.23
C VAL A 44 -6.11 -12.20 11.02
N GLU A 45 -5.68 -12.56 12.24
CA GLU A 45 -4.80 -11.71 13.06
C GLU A 45 -3.45 -11.47 12.37
N GLU A 46 -2.80 -12.48 11.80
CA GLU A 46 -1.54 -12.33 11.05
C GLU A 46 -1.71 -11.35 9.87
N LEU A 47 -2.84 -11.43 9.14
CA LEU A 47 -3.13 -10.56 8.02
C LEU A 47 -3.34 -9.10 8.46
N PHE A 48 -4.18 -8.87 9.47
CA PHE A 48 -4.46 -7.51 9.95
C PHE A 48 -3.27 -6.88 10.69
N GLU A 49 -2.40 -7.68 11.30
CA GLU A 49 -1.17 -7.18 11.92
C GLU A 49 0.02 -7.13 10.95
N ALA A 50 -0.20 -7.49 9.68
CA ALA A 50 0.85 -7.57 8.65
C ALA A 50 2.09 -8.34 9.13
N ARG A 51 1.88 -9.44 9.88
CA ARG A 51 2.97 -10.29 10.39
C ARG A 51 3.46 -11.23 9.28
N THR A 52 4.74 -11.57 9.34
CA THR A 52 5.28 -12.64 8.50
C THR A 52 4.61 -13.97 8.86
N PRO A 53 3.99 -14.68 7.91
CA PRO A 53 3.31 -15.93 8.18
C PRO A 53 4.30 -17.05 8.56
N LYS A 54 3.90 -17.92 9.49
CA LYS A 54 4.74 -19.06 9.92
C LYS A 54 5.02 -20.04 8.77
N GLY A 55 4.01 -20.32 7.94
CA GLY A 55 4.13 -21.14 6.73
C GLY A 55 4.23 -20.25 5.48
N GLN A 56 5.29 -19.46 5.37
CA GLN A 56 5.49 -18.57 4.23
C GLN A 56 5.75 -19.36 2.94
N ALA A 57 5.03 -19.00 1.86
CA ALA A 57 5.31 -19.49 0.53
C ALA A 57 6.57 -18.84 -0.06
N PHE A 58 7.35 -19.60 -0.81
CA PHE A 58 8.37 -19.01 -1.69
C PHE A 58 7.66 -18.33 -2.85
N VAL A 59 8.10 -17.12 -3.17
CA VAL A 59 7.61 -16.32 -4.29
C VAL A 59 8.76 -16.01 -5.24
N THR A 60 8.45 -15.87 -6.53
CA THR A 60 9.45 -15.42 -7.50
C THR A 60 9.61 -13.91 -7.46
N GLU A 61 10.85 -13.43 -7.59
CA GLU A 61 11.15 -12.00 -7.70
C GLU A 61 11.10 -11.49 -9.14
N ILE A 62 11.19 -12.39 -10.10
CA ILE A 62 11.22 -12.09 -11.53
C ILE A 62 10.14 -12.85 -12.28
N ALA A 63 9.68 -12.27 -13.39
CA ALA A 63 8.81 -12.96 -14.34
C ALA A 63 9.64 -13.83 -15.28
N GLY A 64 9.14 -15.00 -15.68
CA GLY A 64 9.83 -15.86 -16.61
C GLY A 64 9.33 -17.29 -16.66
N LEU A 65 10.09 -18.14 -17.32
CA LEU A 65 9.85 -19.57 -17.47
C LEU A 65 10.47 -20.33 -16.29
N VAL A 66 9.70 -21.24 -15.72
CA VAL A 66 10.11 -22.05 -14.57
C VAL A 66 10.74 -23.37 -15.03
N ASP A 67 11.93 -23.67 -14.51
CA ASP A 67 12.54 -25.01 -14.57
C ASP A 67 12.62 -25.57 -13.14
N VAL A 68 12.30 -26.85 -12.99
CA VAL A 68 12.27 -27.55 -11.69
C VAL A 68 13.07 -28.86 -11.78
N TRP A 69 13.97 -29.07 -10.83
CA TRP A 69 14.64 -30.35 -10.65
C TRP A 69 14.89 -30.66 -9.16
N GLU A 70 15.09 -31.92 -8.87
CA GLU A 70 15.39 -32.41 -7.52
C GLU A 70 16.90 -32.48 -7.30
N ASP A 71 17.37 -31.98 -6.18
CA ASP A 71 18.74 -32.11 -5.70
C ASP A 71 18.73 -32.67 -4.27
N GLY A 72 18.77 -33.97 -4.17
CA GLY A 72 18.77 -34.72 -2.91
C GLY A 72 17.45 -34.56 -2.13
N LYS A 73 17.45 -33.73 -1.08
CA LYS A 73 16.28 -33.45 -0.25
C LYS A 73 15.64 -32.09 -0.51
N LYS A 74 16.06 -31.43 -1.56
CA LYS A 74 15.59 -30.08 -1.93
C LYS A 74 15.09 -30.09 -3.36
N TYR A 75 14.14 -29.20 -3.64
CA TYR A 75 13.79 -28.81 -5.00
C TYR A 75 14.57 -27.54 -5.36
N ILE A 76 15.09 -27.52 -6.57
CA ILE A 76 15.68 -26.32 -7.13
C ILE A 76 14.71 -25.81 -8.19
N VAL A 77 14.22 -24.60 -7.98
CA VAL A 77 13.37 -23.89 -8.93
C VAL A 77 14.18 -22.77 -9.52
N GLN A 78 14.39 -22.80 -10.82
CA GLN A 78 15.03 -21.73 -11.55
C GLN A 78 13.98 -21.02 -12.39
N VAL A 79 13.93 -19.69 -12.26
CA VAL A 79 13.09 -18.84 -13.10
C VAL A 79 14.03 -18.12 -14.07
N THR A 80 13.84 -18.40 -15.35
CA THR A 80 14.59 -17.75 -16.42
C THR A 80 13.71 -16.68 -17.03
N PRO A 81 14.13 -15.41 -17.03
CA PRO A 81 13.35 -14.34 -17.63
C PRO A 81 13.06 -14.66 -19.09
N GLU A 82 11.83 -14.46 -19.54
CA GLU A 82 11.55 -14.52 -20.98
C GLU A 82 12.45 -13.51 -21.69
N SER A 83 13.17 -13.97 -22.69
CA SER A 83 14.08 -13.16 -23.47
C SER A 83 13.31 -12.02 -24.14
N GLY A 84 13.56 -10.83 -23.60
CA GLY A 84 13.44 -9.61 -24.35
C GLY A 84 12.03 -9.12 -24.68
N LYS A 85 11.54 -8.20 -23.86
CA LYS A 85 10.63 -7.19 -24.38
C LYS A 85 11.33 -6.54 -25.58
N VAL A 86 10.86 -6.82 -26.78
CA VAL A 86 11.38 -6.21 -28.01
C VAL A 86 10.46 -5.07 -28.39
N GLU A 87 10.97 -3.88 -28.37
CA GLU A 87 10.24 -2.68 -28.82
C GLU A 87 10.87 -2.16 -30.11
N ARG A 88 10.02 -1.91 -31.10
CA ARG A 88 10.43 -1.34 -32.39
C ARG A 88 10.08 0.13 -32.41
N LEU A 89 11.08 0.97 -32.47
CA LEU A 89 10.96 2.42 -32.49
C LEU A 89 11.23 2.94 -33.91
N PRO A 90 10.26 3.56 -34.59
CA PRO A 90 10.47 4.12 -35.91
C PRO A 90 11.44 5.32 -35.82
N LEU A 91 12.38 5.39 -36.75
CA LEU A 91 13.37 6.48 -36.80
C LEU A 91 12.79 7.81 -37.28
N ASP A 92 11.76 7.78 -38.12
CA ASP A 92 11.10 8.99 -38.66
C ASP A 92 12.08 10.10 -39.11
N GLY A 93 13.13 9.70 -39.83
CA GLY A 93 14.15 10.63 -40.33
C GLY A 93 15.17 11.14 -39.30
N ARG A 94 15.21 10.52 -38.08
CA ARG A 94 16.20 10.85 -37.04
C ARG A 94 17.54 10.16 -37.33
N THR A 95 18.62 10.77 -36.90
CA THR A 95 19.97 10.19 -37.00
C THR A 95 20.30 9.39 -35.76
N ILE A 96 20.71 8.13 -35.92
CA ILE A 96 21.08 7.21 -34.85
C ILE A 96 22.37 7.71 -34.19
N VAL A 97 22.36 7.83 -32.85
CA VAL A 97 23.51 8.23 -32.04
C VAL A 97 24.22 7.01 -31.42
N VAL A 98 23.49 5.93 -31.18
CA VAL A 98 23.99 4.69 -30.56
C VAL A 98 24.41 3.68 -31.60
N LYS A 99 25.46 2.88 -31.31
CA LYS A 99 25.92 1.82 -32.21
C LYS A 99 25.02 0.58 -32.05
N ALA A 100 24.76 -0.12 -33.17
CA ALA A 100 24.11 -1.41 -33.12
C ALA A 100 24.94 -2.38 -32.25
N GLY A 101 24.23 -3.14 -31.37
CA GLY A 101 24.85 -4.03 -30.39
C GLY A 101 25.32 -3.34 -29.08
N SER A 102 25.09 -2.05 -28.89
CA SER A 102 25.40 -1.38 -27.63
C SER A 102 24.29 -1.59 -26.59
N SER A 103 24.69 -1.81 -25.34
CA SER A 103 23.77 -1.80 -24.18
C SER A 103 23.42 -0.35 -23.84
N VAL A 104 22.13 -0.07 -23.66
CA VAL A 104 21.55 1.25 -23.32
C VAL A 104 20.69 1.13 -22.08
N LYS A 105 20.59 2.21 -21.32
CA LYS A 105 19.71 2.30 -20.15
C LYS A 105 18.43 3.06 -20.49
N ALA A 106 17.39 2.80 -19.71
CA ALA A 106 16.15 3.56 -19.80
C ALA A 106 16.44 5.08 -19.65
N GLY A 107 15.96 5.87 -20.62
CA GLY A 107 16.23 7.30 -20.67
C GLY A 107 17.43 7.72 -21.55
N ASP A 108 18.26 6.80 -22.03
CA ASP A 108 19.37 7.12 -22.92
C ASP A 108 18.85 7.59 -24.30
N VAL A 109 19.53 8.57 -24.89
CA VAL A 109 19.19 9.09 -26.21
C VAL A 109 19.68 8.17 -27.30
N LEU A 110 18.76 7.61 -28.09
CA LEU A 110 19.04 6.63 -29.15
C LEU A 110 19.23 7.28 -30.51
N ALA A 111 18.42 8.28 -30.81
CA ALA A 111 18.49 9.02 -32.07
C ALA A 111 18.10 10.48 -31.85
N THR A 112 18.73 11.37 -32.60
CA THR A 112 18.47 12.81 -32.59
C THR A 112 17.89 13.25 -33.93
N GLY A 113 16.90 14.14 -33.91
CA GLY A 113 16.33 14.77 -35.10
C GLY A 113 16.96 16.14 -35.40
N GLU A 114 16.92 16.57 -36.65
CA GLU A 114 17.27 17.93 -37.00
C GLU A 114 16.10 18.89 -36.66
N GLY A 115 16.41 20.05 -36.08
CA GLY A 115 15.43 21.07 -35.69
C GLY A 115 14.69 20.76 -34.40
N ASP A 116 13.38 21.01 -34.35
CA ASP A 116 12.52 20.91 -33.16
C ASP A 116 11.99 19.48 -32.89
N THR A 117 12.62 18.46 -33.46
CA THR A 117 12.20 17.06 -33.33
C THR A 117 12.72 16.47 -32.03
N ARG A 118 11.80 15.99 -31.17
CA ARG A 118 12.16 15.38 -29.87
C ARG A 118 13.11 14.18 -30.04
N PRO A 119 14.16 14.07 -29.20
CA PRO A 119 15.07 12.93 -29.25
C PRO A 119 14.31 11.62 -28.96
N LEU A 120 14.72 10.56 -29.63
CA LEU A 120 14.23 9.21 -29.35
C LEU A 120 15.01 8.66 -28.16
N ILE A 121 14.30 8.29 -27.10
CA ILE A 121 14.88 7.79 -25.83
C ILE A 121 14.56 6.32 -25.63
N ALA A 122 15.46 5.59 -24.96
CA ALA A 122 15.26 4.19 -24.62
C ALA A 122 14.14 4.04 -23.57
N PRO A 123 13.11 3.22 -23.83
CA PRO A 123 12.02 3.01 -22.88
C PRO A 123 12.38 2.07 -21.71
N PHE A 124 13.43 1.23 -21.89
CA PHE A 124 13.96 0.28 -20.90
C PHE A 124 15.42 -0.06 -21.18
N ASP A 125 16.07 -0.75 -20.23
CA ASP A 125 17.45 -1.22 -20.36
C ASP A 125 17.52 -2.39 -21.35
N GLY A 126 18.41 -2.31 -22.33
CA GLY A 126 18.51 -3.37 -23.34
C GLY A 126 19.63 -3.18 -24.33
N VAL A 127 19.70 -4.09 -25.31
CA VAL A 127 20.63 -4.01 -26.43
C VAL A 127 19.92 -3.48 -27.67
N VAL A 128 20.55 -2.53 -28.34
CA VAL A 128 20.02 -1.88 -29.55
C VAL A 128 20.43 -2.67 -30.78
N GLU A 129 19.46 -3.11 -31.58
CA GLU A 129 19.67 -3.62 -32.92
C GLU A 129 19.13 -2.58 -33.93
N ALA A 130 19.96 -2.18 -34.88
CA ALA A 130 19.57 -1.26 -35.93
C ALA A 130 19.10 -2.04 -37.17
N ALA A 131 17.86 -1.78 -37.60
CA ALA A 131 17.34 -2.17 -38.90
C ALA A 131 17.15 -0.89 -39.76
N GLU A 132 17.07 -1.02 -41.08
CA GLU A 132 17.21 0.07 -42.08
C GLU A 132 16.37 1.32 -41.75
N ASP A 133 15.22 1.22 -41.10
CA ASP A 133 14.33 2.37 -40.79
C ASP A 133 13.70 2.31 -39.40
N THR A 134 14.12 1.33 -38.57
CA THR A 134 13.63 1.11 -37.21
C THR A 134 14.76 0.72 -36.26
N LEU A 135 14.77 1.30 -35.06
CA LEU A 135 15.59 0.86 -33.96
C LEU A 135 14.81 -0.21 -33.17
N VAL A 136 15.41 -1.38 -33.03
CA VAL A 136 14.87 -2.46 -32.23
C VAL A 136 15.66 -2.50 -30.91
N ILE A 137 14.97 -2.34 -29.79
CA ILE A 137 15.58 -2.53 -28.48
C ILE A 137 15.08 -3.87 -27.94
N ALA A 138 16.02 -4.77 -27.69
CA ALA A 138 15.77 -6.03 -27.00
C ALA A 138 16.24 -5.87 -25.56
N ALA A 139 15.34 -6.07 -24.57
CA ALA A 139 15.76 -6.13 -23.18
C ALA A 139 16.79 -7.25 -22.99
N GLU A 140 17.91 -6.97 -22.33
CA GLU A 140 18.82 -8.03 -21.90
C GLU A 140 18.05 -9.00 -21.02
N ALA A 141 18.11 -10.30 -21.32
CA ALA A 141 17.56 -11.31 -20.44
C ALA A 141 18.29 -11.18 -19.09
N GLY A 142 17.56 -10.77 -18.06
CA GLY A 142 18.11 -10.69 -16.71
C GLY A 142 18.72 -12.02 -16.27
N ALA A 143 19.60 -12.00 -15.29
CA ALA A 143 20.17 -13.22 -14.74
C ALA A 143 19.03 -14.14 -14.22
N PRO A 144 19.09 -15.46 -14.45
CA PRO A 144 18.10 -16.39 -13.92
C PRO A 144 18.13 -16.38 -12.40
N ALA A 145 16.96 -16.33 -11.77
CA ALA A 145 16.84 -16.46 -10.33
C ALA A 145 16.70 -17.93 -9.93
N ARG A 146 17.46 -18.34 -8.92
CA ARG A 146 17.48 -19.71 -8.43
C ARG A 146 17.00 -19.76 -6.98
N TYR A 147 16.01 -20.59 -6.71
CA TYR A 147 15.39 -20.79 -5.41
C TYR A 147 15.62 -22.21 -4.91
N GLU A 148 16.22 -22.36 -3.73
CA GLU A 148 16.38 -23.64 -3.07
C GLU A 148 15.22 -23.86 -2.10
N ILE A 149 14.36 -24.80 -2.41
CA ILE A 149 13.13 -25.08 -1.67
C ILE A 149 13.28 -26.41 -0.93
N PRO A 150 13.04 -26.46 0.39
CA PRO A 150 13.06 -27.71 1.13
C PRO A 150 12.06 -28.72 0.54
N GLY A 151 12.44 -29.98 0.38
CA GLY A 151 11.60 -31.04 -0.16
C GLY A 151 10.37 -31.40 0.69
N THR A 152 10.26 -30.83 1.90
CA THR A 152 9.06 -30.90 2.75
C THR A 152 7.94 -29.96 2.31
N MET A 153 8.25 -28.95 1.46
CA MET A 153 7.27 -28.01 0.94
C MET A 153 6.68 -28.50 -0.37
N GLN A 154 5.39 -28.35 -0.53
CA GLN A 154 4.69 -28.70 -1.76
C GLN A 154 4.90 -27.62 -2.82
N LEU A 155 5.42 -28.00 -4.00
CA LEU A 155 5.51 -27.10 -5.14
C LEU A 155 4.11 -26.88 -5.76
N VAL A 156 3.85 -25.63 -6.14
CA VAL A 156 2.65 -25.23 -6.88
C VAL A 156 2.93 -25.14 -8.37
N VAL A 157 4.16 -24.81 -8.74
CA VAL A 157 4.63 -24.67 -10.13
C VAL A 157 5.22 -25.94 -10.67
N LYS A 158 5.15 -26.10 -11.99
CA LYS A 158 5.73 -27.20 -12.75
C LYS A 158 6.79 -26.66 -13.72
N ALA A 159 7.62 -27.56 -14.24
CA ALA A 159 8.54 -27.20 -15.31
C ALA A 159 7.79 -26.69 -16.54
N ASN A 160 8.30 -25.63 -17.16
CA ASN A 160 7.74 -24.86 -18.27
C ASN A 160 6.48 -24.03 -17.93
N ASP A 161 6.15 -23.83 -16.66
CA ASP A 161 5.14 -22.84 -16.31
C ASP A 161 5.70 -21.43 -16.49
N VAL A 162 4.86 -20.49 -16.92
CA VAL A 162 5.19 -19.05 -16.97
C VAL A 162 4.68 -18.42 -15.69
N VAL A 163 5.57 -17.69 -15.00
CA VAL A 163 5.26 -17.01 -13.74
C VAL A 163 5.55 -15.52 -13.84
N GLU A 164 4.77 -14.74 -13.10
CA GLU A 164 4.99 -13.31 -12.92
C GLU A 164 5.73 -13.05 -11.61
N ALA A 165 6.38 -11.88 -11.50
CA ALA A 165 6.99 -11.46 -10.24
C ALA A 165 5.94 -11.44 -9.12
N GLY A 166 6.24 -12.09 -7.99
CA GLY A 166 5.33 -12.25 -6.85
C GLY A 166 4.38 -13.45 -6.92
N ASP A 167 4.51 -14.33 -7.94
CA ASP A 167 3.77 -15.59 -7.97
C ASP A 167 4.36 -16.62 -7.01
N ARG A 168 3.49 -17.51 -6.51
CA ARG A 168 3.88 -18.55 -5.56
C ARG A 168 4.59 -19.69 -6.27
N LEU A 169 5.76 -20.06 -5.78
CA LEU A 169 6.46 -21.28 -6.19
C LEU A 169 6.04 -22.47 -5.33
N THR A 170 5.67 -22.24 -4.07
CA THR A 170 5.24 -23.27 -3.13
C THR A 170 3.87 -22.99 -2.54
N ALA A 171 3.24 -24.05 -2.02
CA ALA A 171 2.07 -23.92 -1.16
C ALA A 171 2.46 -23.16 0.12
N GLY A 172 1.54 -22.36 0.62
CA GLY A 172 1.72 -21.54 1.82
C GLY A 172 1.07 -20.17 1.72
N SER A 173 1.26 -19.38 2.75
CA SER A 173 0.74 -18.03 2.85
C SER A 173 1.73 -17.00 2.30
N LEU A 174 1.27 -16.01 1.56
CA LEU A 174 2.13 -14.94 1.08
C LEU A 174 2.50 -13.98 2.23
N ASN A 175 3.74 -13.52 2.23
CA ASN A 175 4.18 -12.40 3.03
C ASN A 175 3.68 -11.10 2.38
N LEU A 176 2.94 -10.30 3.15
CA LEU A 176 2.33 -9.08 2.63
C LEU A 176 3.35 -8.01 2.21
N HIS A 177 4.49 -7.94 2.88
CA HIS A 177 5.55 -6.99 2.54
C HIS A 177 6.22 -7.35 1.21
N ASP A 178 6.47 -8.64 0.97
CA ASP A 178 7.03 -9.11 -0.30
C ASP A 178 6.03 -8.93 -1.43
N LEU A 179 4.75 -9.22 -1.18
CA LEU A 179 3.68 -9.01 -2.15
C LEU A 179 3.55 -7.53 -2.54
N MET A 180 3.62 -6.63 -1.55
CA MET A 180 3.55 -5.19 -1.78
C MET A 180 4.76 -4.70 -2.60
N ARG A 181 5.96 -5.23 -2.32
CA ARG A 181 7.19 -4.90 -3.06
C ARG A 181 7.12 -5.37 -4.52
N LEU A 182 6.58 -6.57 -4.76
CA LEU A 182 6.61 -7.21 -6.08
C LEU A 182 5.39 -6.90 -6.94
N LYS A 183 4.19 -6.90 -6.37
CA LYS A 183 2.91 -6.68 -7.10
C LYS A 183 2.23 -5.36 -6.79
N GLY A 184 2.77 -4.59 -5.84
CA GLY A 184 2.25 -3.27 -5.49
C GLY A 184 1.11 -3.29 -4.47
N VAL A 185 0.63 -2.08 -4.18
CA VAL A 185 -0.35 -1.82 -3.11
C VAL A 185 -1.70 -2.47 -3.39
N GLU A 186 -2.24 -2.28 -4.59
CA GLU A 186 -3.58 -2.75 -4.96
C GLU A 186 -3.72 -4.27 -4.89
N ALA A 187 -2.72 -5.00 -5.43
CA ALA A 187 -2.68 -6.46 -5.37
C ALA A 187 -2.63 -6.97 -3.93
N THR A 188 -1.87 -6.28 -3.05
CA THR A 188 -1.77 -6.62 -1.65
C THR A 188 -3.08 -6.38 -0.90
N GLN A 189 -3.76 -5.27 -1.15
CA GLN A 189 -5.08 -4.99 -0.58
C GLN A 189 -6.10 -6.05 -0.97
N ARG A 190 -6.19 -6.36 -2.26
CA ARG A 190 -7.08 -7.42 -2.77
C ARG A 190 -6.77 -8.79 -2.16
N TYR A 191 -5.48 -9.11 -2.00
CA TYR A 191 -5.07 -10.36 -1.38
C TYR A 191 -5.53 -10.46 0.08
N ILE A 192 -5.36 -9.40 0.88
CA ILE A 192 -5.80 -9.38 2.28
C ILE A 192 -7.31 -9.59 2.35
N ILE A 193 -8.09 -8.84 1.56
CA ILE A 193 -9.56 -8.93 1.56
C ILE A 193 -10.00 -10.34 1.18
N ASN A 194 -9.51 -10.87 0.07
CA ASN A 194 -9.90 -12.20 -0.42
C ASN A 194 -9.52 -13.31 0.56
N GLU A 195 -8.34 -13.23 1.19
CA GLU A 195 -7.90 -14.23 2.14
C GLU A 195 -8.74 -14.22 3.42
N VAL A 196 -9.09 -13.03 3.94
CA VAL A 196 -9.98 -12.90 5.08
C VAL A 196 -11.37 -13.43 4.75
N LEU A 197 -11.96 -13.01 3.62
CA LEU A 197 -13.27 -13.51 3.18
C LEU A 197 -13.28 -15.03 3.03
N ARG A 198 -12.23 -15.61 2.46
CA ARG A 198 -12.09 -17.07 2.33
C ARG A 198 -12.12 -17.78 3.69
N ILE A 199 -11.46 -17.20 4.70
CA ILE A 199 -11.43 -17.76 6.05
C ILE A 199 -12.83 -17.71 6.69
N TYR A 200 -13.53 -16.57 6.56
CA TYR A 200 -14.89 -16.43 7.11
C TYR A 200 -15.88 -17.34 6.38
N ALA A 201 -15.83 -17.37 5.04
CA ALA A 201 -16.69 -18.25 4.24
C ALA A 201 -16.48 -19.73 4.53
N ALA A 202 -15.25 -20.18 4.77
CA ALA A 202 -14.94 -21.56 5.19
C ALA A 202 -15.57 -21.93 6.53
N GLN A 203 -15.94 -20.96 7.35
CA GLN A 203 -16.66 -21.14 8.61
C GLN A 203 -18.16 -20.89 8.50
N GLY A 204 -18.66 -20.65 7.28
CA GLY A 204 -20.07 -20.37 7.00
C GLY A 204 -20.53 -18.99 7.49
N GLN A 205 -19.61 -18.05 7.57
CA GLN A 205 -19.89 -16.65 7.93
C GLN A 205 -19.70 -15.76 6.73
N ASP A 206 -20.69 -14.91 6.47
CA ASP A 206 -20.67 -13.93 5.39
C ASP A 206 -20.36 -12.54 5.97
N VAL A 207 -19.29 -11.91 5.47
CA VAL A 207 -18.90 -10.54 5.81
C VAL A 207 -18.85 -9.72 4.53
N ALA A 208 -19.50 -8.56 4.53
CA ALA A 208 -19.48 -7.70 3.34
C ALA A 208 -18.10 -7.06 3.14
N ASP A 209 -17.61 -7.09 1.91
CA ASP A 209 -16.26 -6.62 1.48
C ASP A 209 -15.96 -5.20 1.97
N LYS A 210 -16.95 -4.30 1.89
CA LYS A 210 -16.83 -2.89 2.31
C LYS A 210 -16.29 -2.71 3.74
N HIS A 211 -16.59 -3.63 4.66
CA HIS A 211 -16.09 -3.56 6.03
C HIS A 211 -14.60 -3.88 6.11
N LEU A 212 -14.16 -4.87 5.32
CA LEU A 212 -12.74 -5.21 5.20
C LEU A 212 -11.97 -4.14 4.46
N GLU A 213 -12.54 -3.56 3.40
CA GLU A 213 -11.93 -2.45 2.64
C GLU A 213 -11.64 -1.24 3.54
N ILE A 214 -12.53 -0.89 4.47
CA ILE A 214 -12.32 0.20 5.43
C ILE A 214 -11.12 -0.10 6.33
N ILE A 215 -11.02 -1.33 6.86
CA ILE A 215 -9.91 -1.74 7.72
C ILE A 215 -8.59 -1.74 6.93
N VAL A 216 -8.59 -2.37 5.75
CA VAL A 216 -7.41 -2.46 4.90
C VAL A 216 -6.96 -1.06 4.46
N ARG A 217 -7.89 -0.16 4.10
CA ARG A 217 -7.56 1.24 3.80
C ARG A 217 -6.76 1.90 4.94
N GLN A 218 -7.10 1.63 6.20
CA GLN A 218 -6.36 2.18 7.34
C GLN A 218 -4.94 1.60 7.45
N MET A 219 -4.72 0.32 7.11
CA MET A 219 -3.39 -0.29 7.09
C MET A 219 -2.43 0.38 6.10
N PHE A 220 -2.96 1.02 5.05
CA PHE A 220 -2.22 1.78 4.04
C PHE A 220 -2.38 3.30 4.18
N SER A 221 -2.84 3.78 5.32
CA SER A 221 -3.07 5.22 5.54
C SER A 221 -1.80 6.01 5.82
N ARG A 222 -0.68 5.37 6.11
CA ARG A 222 0.58 6.00 6.48
C ARG A 222 1.64 5.85 5.40
N VAL A 223 2.46 6.89 5.29
CA VAL A 223 3.60 6.97 4.38
C VAL A 223 4.83 7.45 5.14
N GLN A 224 6.00 7.04 4.68
CA GLN A 224 7.29 7.54 5.18
C GLN A 224 7.83 8.57 4.19
N ILE A 225 8.23 9.72 4.69
CA ILE A 225 8.85 10.78 3.91
C ILE A 225 10.27 10.36 3.52
N GLU A 226 10.59 10.36 2.24
CA GLU A 226 11.95 10.13 1.72
C GLU A 226 12.67 11.47 1.51
N ASP A 227 11.99 12.41 0.86
CA ASP A 227 12.46 13.76 0.67
C ASP A 227 11.33 14.74 0.97
N ALA A 228 11.60 15.68 1.86
CA ALA A 228 10.63 16.67 2.31
C ALA A 228 10.33 17.77 1.28
N GLY A 229 11.17 17.91 0.24
CA GLY A 229 11.06 19.03 -0.71
C GLY A 229 11.03 20.39 -0.01
N ASP A 230 10.13 21.25 -0.42
CA ASP A 230 9.93 22.60 0.16
C ASP A 230 8.81 22.61 1.24
N SER A 231 8.55 21.49 1.90
CA SER A 231 7.54 21.36 2.95
C SER A 231 8.15 21.44 4.37
N ASP A 232 7.26 21.59 5.37
CA ASP A 232 7.63 21.59 6.80
C ASP A 232 7.83 20.16 7.38
N PHE A 233 7.69 19.11 6.57
CA PHE A 233 7.90 17.73 7.01
C PHE A 233 9.39 17.42 7.17
N VAL A 234 9.68 16.40 7.99
CA VAL A 234 11.05 15.93 8.20
C VAL A 234 11.25 14.59 7.48
N THR A 235 12.39 14.44 6.81
CA THR A 235 12.78 13.18 6.16
C THR A 235 12.85 12.04 7.19
N GLY A 236 12.19 10.92 6.85
CA GLY A 236 12.07 9.74 7.72
C GLY A 236 10.82 9.70 8.58
N ASP A 237 10.05 10.79 8.68
CA ASP A 237 8.81 10.82 9.44
C ASP A 237 7.71 9.95 8.82
N ILE A 238 6.88 9.36 9.68
CA ILE A 238 5.69 8.60 9.30
C ILE A 238 4.47 9.49 9.50
N VAL A 239 3.84 9.84 8.40
CA VAL A 239 2.72 10.80 8.38
C VAL A 239 1.51 10.23 7.64
N SER A 240 0.37 10.90 7.77
CA SER A 240 -0.85 10.56 7.03
C SER A 240 -0.67 10.80 5.54
N LYS A 241 -1.00 9.79 4.71
CA LYS A 241 -0.98 9.92 3.25
C LYS A 241 -1.85 11.08 2.77
N ALA A 242 -3.00 11.32 3.41
CA ALA A 242 -3.90 12.40 3.05
C ALA A 242 -3.23 13.78 3.27
N ALA A 243 -2.50 13.96 4.37
CA ALA A 243 -1.76 15.18 4.65
C ALA A 243 -0.72 15.46 3.56
N VAL A 244 0.11 14.45 3.23
CA VAL A 244 1.14 14.59 2.18
C VAL A 244 0.54 14.91 0.82
N VAL A 245 -0.53 14.23 0.44
CA VAL A 245 -1.23 14.50 -0.85
C VAL A 245 -1.79 15.92 -0.90
N ASN A 246 -2.36 16.41 0.20
CA ASN A 246 -2.89 17.78 0.27
C ASN A 246 -1.76 18.82 0.22
N THR A 247 -0.67 18.60 0.96
CA THR A 247 0.50 19.49 0.91
C THR A 247 1.14 19.49 -0.47
N ASN A 248 1.28 18.32 -1.12
CA ASN A 248 1.79 18.25 -2.49
C ASN A 248 0.92 19.01 -3.50
N LYS A 249 -0.41 19.00 -3.32
CA LYS A 249 -1.30 19.83 -4.17
C LYS A 249 -1.04 21.34 -4.01
N GLN A 250 -0.79 21.78 -2.77
CA GLN A 250 -0.46 23.17 -2.49
C GLN A 250 0.92 23.55 -3.05
N LEU A 251 1.94 22.72 -2.82
CA LEU A 251 3.29 22.93 -3.35
C LEU A 251 3.31 22.95 -4.88
N ALA A 252 2.53 22.07 -5.52
CA ALA A 252 2.39 22.05 -6.99
C ALA A 252 1.75 23.35 -7.53
N ALA A 253 0.74 23.89 -6.82
CA ALA A 253 0.11 25.16 -7.18
C ALA A 253 1.09 26.34 -7.03
N ASP A 254 1.98 26.28 -6.02
CA ASP A 254 3.03 27.28 -5.76
C ASP A 254 4.28 27.09 -6.63
N GLY A 255 4.37 26.03 -7.44
CA GLY A 255 5.54 25.73 -8.28
C GLY A 255 6.79 25.32 -7.49
N LYS A 256 6.62 24.77 -6.29
CA LYS A 256 7.68 24.31 -5.39
C LYS A 256 7.99 22.82 -5.57
N ASN A 257 9.11 22.36 -4.99
CA ASN A 257 9.50 20.95 -4.99
C ASN A 257 8.52 20.11 -4.17
N LEU A 258 8.08 18.99 -4.75
CA LEU A 258 7.12 18.08 -4.12
C LEU A 258 7.79 17.16 -3.11
N ILE A 259 7.00 16.67 -2.17
CA ILE A 259 7.41 15.65 -1.20
C ILE A 259 7.48 14.29 -1.90
N SER A 260 8.60 13.59 -1.77
CA SER A 260 8.75 12.19 -2.13
C SER A 260 8.49 11.30 -0.92
N TYR A 261 7.73 10.22 -1.11
CA TYR A 261 7.36 9.33 -0.02
C TYR A 261 7.20 7.88 -0.46
N THR A 262 7.53 6.96 0.44
CA THR A 262 7.26 5.52 0.28
C THR A 262 6.00 5.11 1.03
N GLN A 263 5.13 4.36 0.34
CA GLN A 263 3.92 3.80 0.95
C GLN A 263 4.28 2.73 1.98
N LEU A 264 3.73 2.84 3.18
CA LEU A 264 3.89 1.82 4.24
C LEU A 264 2.68 0.89 4.32
N LEU A 265 2.96 -0.35 4.67
CA LEU A 265 1.97 -1.32 5.14
C LEU A 265 2.17 -1.52 6.64
N LEU A 266 1.20 -1.12 7.42
CA LEU A 266 1.24 -1.23 8.88
C LEU A 266 0.10 -2.11 9.39
N GLY A 267 0.38 -2.92 10.41
CA GLY A 267 -0.67 -3.63 11.14
C GLY A 267 -1.62 -2.66 11.87
N ILE A 268 -2.84 -3.09 12.12
CA ILE A 268 -3.89 -2.26 12.76
C ILE A 268 -3.47 -1.70 14.12
N THR A 269 -2.73 -2.48 14.91
CA THR A 269 -2.17 -2.02 16.19
C THR A 269 -1.20 -0.86 15.99
N LYS A 270 -0.27 -0.98 15.04
CA LYS A 270 0.69 0.09 14.73
C LYS A 270 0.02 1.34 14.21
N VAL A 271 -0.96 1.20 13.30
CA VAL A 271 -1.73 2.34 12.76
C VAL A 271 -2.46 3.08 13.89
N SER A 272 -3.01 2.35 14.88
CA SER A 272 -3.71 2.95 16.02
C SER A 272 -2.79 3.78 16.92
N ILE A 273 -1.52 3.37 17.08
CA ILE A 273 -0.50 4.12 17.83
C ILE A 273 -0.02 5.36 17.05
N TRP A 274 0.05 5.25 15.71
CA TRP A 274 0.45 6.34 14.82
C TRP A 274 -0.74 7.21 14.37
N SER A 275 -1.84 7.23 15.16
CA SER A 275 -2.99 8.09 14.92
C SER A 275 -2.60 9.57 14.96
N ASP A 276 -3.31 10.41 14.18
CA ASP A 276 -3.13 11.86 14.22
C ASP A 276 -3.56 12.43 15.56
N SER A 277 -4.60 11.85 16.21
CA SER A 277 -5.00 12.16 17.57
C SER A 277 -4.08 11.43 18.58
N TRP A 278 -3.29 12.21 19.31
CA TRP A 278 -2.45 11.66 20.38
C TRP A 278 -3.27 11.20 21.59
N LEU A 279 -4.44 11.79 21.85
CA LEU A 279 -5.38 11.32 22.89
C LEU A 279 -5.89 9.91 22.58
N SER A 280 -6.31 9.69 21.33
CA SER A 280 -6.75 8.37 20.89
C SER A 280 -5.64 7.35 20.99
N ALA A 281 -4.43 7.67 20.54
CA ALA A 281 -3.26 6.80 20.62
C ALA A 281 -2.90 6.46 22.07
N ALA A 282 -2.81 7.46 22.96
CA ALA A 282 -2.48 7.29 24.37
C ALA A 282 -3.48 6.40 25.12
N SER A 283 -4.76 6.45 24.73
CA SER A 283 -5.79 5.63 25.35
C SER A 283 -5.81 4.18 24.87
N PHE A 284 -5.06 3.86 23.81
CA PHE A 284 -4.98 2.52 23.25
C PHE A 284 -3.83 1.71 23.88
N GLN A 285 -2.60 2.21 23.77
CA GLN A 285 -1.39 1.50 24.20
C GLN A 285 -0.24 2.51 24.39
N ASP A 286 0.79 2.14 25.17
CA ASP A 286 2.00 2.93 25.37
C ASP A 286 1.73 4.37 25.86
N THR A 287 0.77 4.57 26.74
CA THR A 287 0.27 5.88 27.20
C THR A 287 1.38 6.85 27.56
N THR A 288 2.34 6.44 28.39
CA THR A 288 3.44 7.31 28.83
C THR A 288 4.29 7.79 27.66
N ARG A 289 4.66 6.90 26.74
CA ARG A 289 5.49 7.22 25.58
C ARG A 289 4.78 8.19 24.63
N VAL A 290 3.49 7.94 24.37
CA VAL A 290 2.67 8.80 23.49
C VAL A 290 2.54 10.20 24.08
N LEU A 291 2.25 10.30 25.39
CA LEU A 291 2.10 11.59 26.08
C LEU A 291 3.43 12.37 26.10
N ILE A 292 4.56 11.70 26.39
CA ILE A 292 5.89 12.35 26.36
C ILE A 292 6.17 12.89 24.95
N ASN A 293 5.98 12.08 23.92
CA ASN A 293 6.23 12.51 22.54
C ASN A 293 5.33 13.67 22.14
N ALA A 294 4.04 13.64 22.48
CA ALA A 294 3.11 14.73 22.19
C ALA A 294 3.51 16.03 22.90
N ALA A 295 3.90 15.94 24.18
CA ALA A 295 4.34 17.09 24.96
C ALA A 295 5.64 17.71 24.43
N VAL A 296 6.63 16.88 24.11
CA VAL A 296 7.93 17.34 23.57
C VAL A 296 7.76 17.98 22.19
N SER A 297 6.90 17.41 21.35
CA SER A 297 6.65 17.91 19.99
C SER A 297 5.64 19.08 19.97
N GLY A 298 5.01 19.44 21.08
CA GLY A 298 3.99 20.48 21.14
C GLY A 298 2.76 20.20 20.28
N ARG A 299 2.39 18.91 20.09
CA ARG A 299 1.31 18.51 19.20
C ARG A 299 -0.07 18.89 19.76
N ALA A 300 -0.86 19.58 18.94
CA ALA A 300 -2.28 19.81 19.21
C ALA A 300 -3.12 18.62 18.74
N ASP A 301 -4.20 18.31 19.48
CA ASP A 301 -5.21 17.33 19.06
C ASP A 301 -6.46 18.10 18.63
N HIS A 302 -6.85 17.91 17.36
CA HIS A 302 -7.97 18.65 16.78
C HIS A 302 -9.34 18.01 17.05
N LEU A 303 -9.38 16.87 17.78
CA LEU A 303 -10.60 16.22 18.24
C LEU A 303 -11.58 15.81 17.11
N HIS A 304 -11.06 15.45 15.96
CA HIS A 304 -11.88 15.07 14.80
C HIS A 304 -12.53 13.69 14.92
N GLY A 305 -11.98 12.78 15.73
CA GLY A 305 -12.47 11.41 15.84
C GLY A 305 -13.47 11.22 16.98
N LEU A 306 -13.94 9.98 17.15
CA LEU A 306 -14.92 9.64 18.17
C LEU A 306 -14.30 9.53 19.55
N LYS A 307 -13.17 8.84 19.65
CA LYS A 307 -12.57 8.41 20.91
C LYS A 307 -12.06 9.57 21.75
N GLU A 308 -11.37 10.53 21.13
CA GLU A 308 -10.88 11.74 21.76
C GLU A 308 -12.01 12.61 22.30
N ASN A 309 -13.12 12.74 21.58
CA ASN A 309 -14.29 13.49 22.04
C ASN A 309 -14.95 12.79 23.24
N VAL A 310 -15.06 11.47 23.21
CA VAL A 310 -15.57 10.70 24.37
C VAL A 310 -14.69 10.88 25.60
N ILE A 311 -13.35 10.86 25.44
CA ILE A 311 -12.40 11.01 26.55
C ILE A 311 -12.60 12.35 27.28
N ILE A 312 -12.81 13.44 26.53
CA ILE A 312 -12.98 14.78 27.12
C ILE A 312 -14.44 15.11 27.46
N GLY A 313 -15.37 14.20 27.22
CA GLY A 313 -16.79 14.38 27.55
C GLY A 313 -17.58 15.25 26.57
N ARG A 314 -17.08 15.42 25.32
CA ARG A 314 -17.82 16.09 24.24
C ARG A 314 -18.77 15.13 23.52
N LYS A 315 -19.74 15.67 22.81
CA LYS A 315 -20.56 14.89 21.86
C LYS A 315 -19.65 14.31 20.77
N ILE A 316 -19.99 13.14 20.29
CA ILE A 316 -19.27 12.53 19.16
C ILE A 316 -19.67 13.21 17.85
N PRO A 317 -18.74 13.51 16.92
CA PRO A 317 -19.04 14.22 15.67
C PRO A 317 -19.66 13.29 14.62
N VAL A 318 -20.71 12.54 14.99
CA VAL A 318 -21.44 11.60 14.12
C VAL A 318 -22.92 11.59 14.45
N GLY A 319 -23.75 11.24 13.47
CA GLY A 319 -25.20 11.17 13.61
C GLY A 319 -25.78 12.55 13.97
N THR A 320 -26.69 12.59 14.96
CA THR A 320 -27.32 13.82 15.42
C THR A 320 -26.34 14.83 16.02
N GLY A 321 -25.23 14.37 16.63
CA GLY A 321 -24.20 15.26 17.17
C GLY A 321 -23.45 16.07 16.12
N ALA A 322 -23.24 15.51 14.92
CA ALA A 322 -22.60 16.21 13.82
C ALA A 322 -23.52 17.28 13.17
N VAL A 323 -24.83 17.06 13.19
CA VAL A 323 -25.80 18.00 12.63
C VAL A 323 -25.90 19.25 13.51
N GLU A 324 -25.90 19.05 14.83
CA GLU A 324 -25.94 20.19 15.79
C GLU A 324 -24.68 21.08 15.68
N GLU A 325 -23.48 20.52 15.43
CA GLU A 325 -22.27 21.34 15.25
C GLU A 325 -22.31 22.15 13.93
N MET A 326 -22.90 21.64 12.86
CA MET A 326 -23.07 22.39 11.61
C MET A 326 -24.07 23.52 11.72
N GLU A 327 -25.11 23.35 12.56
CA GLU A 327 -26.10 24.42 12.79
C GLU A 327 -25.56 25.53 13.72
N THR A 328 -24.55 25.22 14.56
CA THR A 328 -23.91 26.21 15.46
C THR A 328 -22.73 26.94 14.80
N ASP A 329 -22.18 26.43 13.70
CA ASP A 329 -21.12 27.10 12.93
C ASP A 329 -21.68 28.01 11.80
N GLU A 330 -22.98 28.02 11.56
CA GLU A 330 -23.58 29.12 10.77
C GLU A 330 -23.52 30.40 11.63
N PRO A 331 -22.81 31.44 11.18
CA PRO A 331 -22.74 32.69 11.92
C PRO A 331 -24.18 33.21 12.12
N SER A 332 -24.51 33.48 13.36
CA SER A 332 -25.83 34.03 13.70
C SER A 332 -26.06 35.32 12.89
N GLU A 333 -27.29 35.53 12.41
CA GLU A 333 -27.65 36.75 11.68
C GLU A 333 -27.21 38.02 12.41
N ASP A 334 -27.00 37.97 13.73
CA ASP A 334 -26.51 39.07 14.58
C ASP A 334 -25.00 39.36 14.34
N GLU A 335 -24.14 38.37 13.99
CA GLU A 335 -22.72 38.58 13.63
C GLU A 335 -22.55 39.23 12.24
N PHE A 336 -23.50 39.01 11.32
CA PHE A 336 -23.54 39.74 10.05
C PHE A 336 -23.97 41.20 10.20
N ALA A 337 -24.79 41.54 11.20
CA ALA A 337 -25.19 42.90 11.46
C ALA A 337 -24.03 43.73 12.06
N ASP A 338 -23.27 43.16 12.98
CA ASP A 338 -22.12 43.83 13.61
C ASP A 338 -20.97 44.06 12.60
N SER A 339 -20.72 43.13 11.69
CA SER A 339 -19.68 43.30 10.67
C SER A 339 -20.03 44.35 9.62
N GLN A 340 -21.32 44.59 9.35
CA GLN A 340 -21.77 45.69 8.44
C GLN A 340 -21.76 47.06 9.13
N GLU A 341 -21.99 47.13 10.46
CA GLU A 341 -21.85 48.39 11.19
C GLU A 341 -20.37 48.80 11.33
N GLU A 342 -19.42 47.85 11.52
CA GLU A 342 -17.99 48.16 11.57
C GLU A 342 -17.44 48.64 10.20
N GLU A 343 -17.90 48.07 9.08
CA GLU A 343 -17.52 48.55 7.72
C GLU A 343 -18.09 49.93 7.44
N LEU A 344 -19.31 50.28 7.94
CA LEU A 344 -19.89 51.57 7.77
C LEU A 344 -19.20 52.66 8.64
N ILE A 345 -18.68 52.29 9.80
CA ILE A 345 -17.93 53.22 10.69
C ILE A 345 -16.51 53.46 10.12
N MET A 346 -15.91 52.51 9.43
CA MET A 346 -14.59 52.70 8.79
C MET A 346 -14.65 53.46 7.46
N ALA A 347 -15.83 53.57 6.85
CA ALA A 347 -16.03 54.27 5.56
C ALA A 347 -16.54 55.74 5.74
N ALA A 348 -16.79 56.18 6.96
CA ALA A 348 -17.20 57.57 7.29
C ALA A 348 -16.04 58.35 7.95
#